data_976b251a629200abb1c00e07cb9fde73
#
_entry.id   976b251a629200abb1c00e07cb9fde73
#
_cell.length_a   1.000
_cell.length_b   1.000
_cell.length_c   1.000
_cell.angle_alpha   90.00
_cell.angle_beta   90.00
_cell.angle_gamma   90.00
#
_symmetry.space_group_name_H-M   'P 1'
#
loop_
_entity.id
_entity.type
_entity.pdbx_description
1 polymer ?
#
loop_
_entity_poly.entity_id
_entity_poly.type
_entity_poly.pdbx_seq_one_letter_code
_entity_poly.pdbx_strand_id
1 'polypeptide(L)'
;MSNPTHKLITVGGITTDRNTVLKFREPTGTPRDALFRDVANGSYRKPFLVEDLEYRTMCFALDGCTQSEMRLDDPAALTCEYTRKMMGFLVFTARPKQVLMIGLGGGSLAKYCHRHLLTTRVTAVEIDAEVIALRTHFHVPPDDARLRVVNEDGAHYVAQMAGKGQRTDVILVDAYDRFGIAKAVLERAFMENAKQALGAHGVFVINLVAEVDECERHIEMIRSVFGDPVIVIAMKRDGNRVIFAGNPLRNPRHFMLTRRNAERAGGKLGLFFPTLLRHLGTRHERLGLRSP
;
A
#
# COMPACT_ATOMS: atom_id res chain seq x y z
N MET A 1 21.72 13.05 28.94
CA MET A 1 22.07 13.62 27.63
C MET A 1 20.77 13.82 26.87
N SER A 2 20.42 15.08 26.51
CA SER A 2 19.22 15.37 25.75
C SER A 2 19.32 14.75 24.37
N ASN A 3 18.32 13.96 23.97
CA ASN A 3 18.26 13.38 22.62
C ASN A 3 18.34 14.51 21.59
N PRO A 4 19.22 14.46 20.59
CA PRO A 4 19.34 15.52 19.60
C PRO A 4 18.01 15.73 18.86
N THR A 5 17.57 16.99 18.79
CA THR A 5 16.33 17.34 18.07
C THR A 5 16.53 17.10 16.57
N HIS A 6 15.78 16.16 15.99
CA HIS A 6 15.77 15.92 14.55
C HIS A 6 14.91 16.96 13.84
N LYS A 7 15.42 17.49 12.72
CA LYS A 7 14.71 18.44 11.84
C LYS A 7 14.86 18.03 10.38
N LEU A 8 13.98 18.54 9.52
CA LEU A 8 14.21 18.45 8.08
C LEU A 8 15.30 19.45 7.66
N ILE A 9 16.37 18.92 7.09
CA ILE A 9 17.46 19.67 6.51
C ILE A 9 17.26 19.69 4.99
N THR A 10 17.07 20.87 4.41
CA THR A 10 16.90 21.04 2.96
C THR A 10 18.25 21.19 2.28
N VAL A 11 18.47 20.42 1.22
CA VAL A 11 19.62 20.49 0.33
C VAL A 11 19.11 20.73 -1.09
N GLY A 12 19.50 21.83 -1.71
CA GLY A 12 19.13 22.17 -3.09
C GLY A 12 20.24 21.90 -4.09
N GLY A 13 19.91 21.98 -5.39
CA GLY A 13 20.90 21.96 -6.47
C GLY A 13 21.43 20.60 -6.90
N ILE A 14 20.73 19.51 -6.53
CA ILE A 14 21.14 18.13 -6.86
C ILE A 14 20.58 17.68 -8.21
N THR A 15 19.48 18.29 -8.65
CA THR A 15 18.83 17.96 -9.92
C THR A 15 19.02 19.09 -10.93
N THR A 16 18.87 18.78 -12.21
CA THR A 16 18.85 19.78 -13.30
C THR A 16 17.66 20.73 -13.19
N ASP A 17 16.62 20.34 -12.46
CA ASP A 17 15.47 21.18 -12.15
C ASP A 17 15.73 22.01 -10.87
N ARG A 18 15.75 23.34 -11.03
CA ARG A 18 15.99 24.32 -9.94
C ARG A 18 14.91 24.31 -8.86
N ASN A 19 13.73 23.75 -9.15
CA ASN A 19 12.60 23.70 -8.22
C ASN A 19 12.60 22.44 -7.34
N THR A 20 13.48 21.48 -7.63
CA THR A 20 13.56 20.23 -6.87
C THR A 20 14.55 20.34 -5.72
N VAL A 21 14.13 19.99 -4.52
CA VAL A 21 14.96 19.98 -3.32
C VAL A 21 14.91 18.62 -2.63
N LEU A 22 16.02 18.24 -2.00
CA LEU A 22 16.06 17.10 -1.11
C LEU A 22 15.89 17.55 0.34
N LYS A 23 15.17 16.76 1.13
CA LYS A 23 14.95 17.01 2.55
C LYS A 23 15.29 15.76 3.36
N PHE A 24 16.12 15.91 4.35
CA PHE A 24 16.65 14.83 5.20
C PHE A 24 16.22 15.06 6.64
N ARG A 25 15.71 14.01 7.30
CA ARG A 25 15.41 14.06 8.73
C ARG A 25 16.65 13.68 9.54
N GLU A 26 17.41 14.69 9.97
CA GLU A 26 18.67 14.48 10.68
C GLU A 26 18.78 15.38 11.92
N PRO A 27 19.74 15.08 12.84
CA PRO A 27 20.02 15.95 13.97
C PRO A 27 20.37 17.37 13.52
N THR A 28 19.91 18.34 14.30
CA THR A 28 20.23 19.75 14.05
C THR A 28 21.76 19.95 14.04
N GLY A 29 22.28 20.55 12.96
CA GLY A 29 23.72 20.76 12.79
C GLY A 29 24.41 19.76 11.88
N THR A 30 23.72 18.74 11.37
CA THR A 30 24.30 17.84 10.35
C THR A 30 24.69 18.64 9.12
N PRO A 31 25.95 18.54 8.62
CA PRO A 31 26.42 19.30 7.48
C PRO A 31 25.70 18.92 6.19
N ARG A 32 25.23 19.92 5.45
CA ARG A 32 24.49 19.70 4.17
C ARG A 32 25.34 19.02 3.12
N ASP A 33 26.61 19.38 3.03
CA ASP A 33 27.56 18.81 2.06
C ASP A 33 27.85 17.34 2.33
N ALA A 34 27.80 16.91 3.60
CA ALA A 34 27.90 15.49 3.96
C ALA A 34 26.68 14.72 3.47
N LEU A 35 25.47 15.23 3.74
CA LEU A 35 24.23 14.62 3.26
C LEU A 35 24.20 14.51 1.74
N PHE A 36 24.63 15.57 1.04
CA PHE A 36 24.73 15.55 -0.42
C PHE A 36 25.66 14.43 -0.92
N ARG A 37 26.87 14.35 -0.36
CA ARG A 37 27.85 13.31 -0.74
C ARG A 37 27.32 11.91 -0.45
N ASP A 38 26.73 11.71 0.72
CA ASP A 38 26.24 10.40 1.16
C ASP A 38 25.09 9.89 0.30
N VAL A 39 24.23 10.79 -0.17
CA VAL A 39 23.17 10.43 -1.12
C VAL A 39 23.74 10.17 -2.50
N ALA A 40 24.64 11.04 -2.99
CA ALA A 40 25.23 10.94 -4.32
C ALA A 40 26.05 9.65 -4.52
N ASN A 41 26.74 9.19 -3.46
CA ASN A 41 27.52 7.94 -3.49
C ASN A 41 26.74 6.70 -3.01
N GLY A 42 25.45 6.86 -2.69
CA GLY A 42 24.58 5.76 -2.23
C GLY A 42 24.88 5.25 -0.82
N SER A 43 25.66 6.01 0.01
CA SER A 43 25.94 5.60 1.40
C SER A 43 24.86 6.02 2.38
N TYR A 44 24.00 6.97 2.03
CA TYR A 44 22.84 7.36 2.85
C TYR A 44 21.82 6.24 2.94
N ARG A 45 21.45 5.84 4.16
CA ARG A 45 20.65 4.62 4.38
C ARG A 45 19.22 4.85 4.84
N LYS A 46 18.88 6.06 5.30
CA LYS A 46 17.53 6.40 5.75
C LYS A 46 16.65 6.84 4.56
N PRO A 47 15.32 6.80 4.70
CA PRO A 47 14.45 7.44 3.73
C PRO A 47 14.66 8.96 3.74
N PHE A 48 14.57 9.58 2.58
CA PHE A 48 14.61 11.02 2.42
C PHE A 48 13.49 11.49 1.47
N LEU A 49 13.25 12.79 1.44
CA LEU A 49 12.21 13.39 0.61
C LEU A 49 12.84 14.08 -0.58
N VAL A 50 12.20 13.88 -1.72
CA VAL A 50 12.39 14.70 -2.93
C VAL A 50 11.13 15.51 -3.09
N GLU A 51 11.24 16.84 -3.19
CA GLU A 51 10.08 17.72 -3.29
C GLU A 51 10.28 18.73 -4.41
N ASP A 52 9.26 18.85 -5.23
CA ASP A 52 9.13 19.90 -6.24
C ASP A 52 7.91 20.79 -5.94
N LEU A 53 7.41 21.54 -6.94
CA LEU A 53 6.26 22.42 -6.78
C LEU A 53 4.90 21.71 -6.63
N GLU A 54 4.82 20.46 -7.07
CA GLU A 54 3.57 19.71 -7.14
C GLU A 54 3.56 18.47 -6.25
N TYR A 55 4.74 17.82 -6.09
CA TYR A 55 4.84 16.52 -5.43
C TYR A 55 5.88 16.50 -4.33
N ARG A 56 5.62 15.64 -3.36
CA ARG A 56 6.59 15.16 -2.37
C ARG A 56 6.70 13.67 -2.48
N THR A 57 7.92 13.20 -2.70
CA THR A 57 8.26 11.80 -2.93
C THR A 57 9.17 11.30 -1.82
N MET A 58 8.96 10.07 -1.35
CA MET A 58 9.87 9.35 -0.47
C MET A 58 10.78 8.46 -1.30
N CYS A 59 12.08 8.53 -1.04
CA CYS A 59 13.11 7.75 -1.71
C CYS A 59 14.09 7.14 -0.71
N PHE A 60 14.72 6.02 -1.08
CA PHE A 60 15.87 5.44 -0.39
C PHE A 60 17.18 5.62 -1.17
N ALA A 61 17.09 5.98 -2.46
CA ALA A 61 18.20 6.30 -3.34
C ALA A 61 17.75 7.27 -4.44
N LEU A 62 18.67 8.02 -5.07
CA LEU A 62 18.34 8.98 -6.14
C LEU A 62 17.95 8.29 -7.44
N ASP A 63 18.56 7.14 -7.72
CA ASP A 63 18.35 6.30 -8.90
C ASP A 63 17.38 5.13 -8.64
N GLY A 64 16.82 5.10 -7.44
CA GLY A 64 15.92 4.02 -6.99
C GLY A 64 14.45 4.27 -7.33
N CYS A 65 13.65 3.24 -7.11
CA CYS A 65 12.20 3.35 -7.24
C CYS A 65 11.62 4.32 -6.22
N THR A 66 10.68 5.15 -6.65
CA THR A 66 9.83 5.95 -5.78
C THR A 66 9.08 5.04 -4.80
N GLN A 67 9.31 5.24 -3.50
CA GLN A 67 8.64 4.47 -2.46
C GLN A 67 7.24 4.98 -2.16
N SER A 68 7.03 6.28 -2.30
CA SER A 68 5.73 6.90 -2.14
C SER A 68 5.71 8.30 -2.75
N GLU A 69 4.57 8.70 -3.26
CA GLU A 69 4.35 10.01 -3.85
C GLU A 69 3.07 10.63 -3.30
N MET A 70 3.12 11.94 -3.03
CA MET A 70 2.00 12.72 -2.52
C MET A 70 1.90 14.05 -3.27
N ARG A 71 0.72 14.39 -3.74
CA ARG A 71 0.44 15.75 -4.25
C ARG A 71 0.41 16.74 -3.09
N LEU A 72 0.97 17.92 -3.31
CA LEU A 72 1.01 18.95 -2.27
C LEU A 72 -0.36 19.67 -2.13
N ASP A 73 -1.12 19.79 -3.21
CA ASP A 73 -2.45 20.42 -3.24
C ASP A 73 -3.58 19.47 -2.76
N ASP A 74 -3.41 18.15 -2.88
CA ASP A 74 -4.33 17.14 -2.32
C ASP A 74 -3.55 15.96 -1.72
N PRO A 75 -3.09 16.08 -0.47
CA PRO A 75 -2.26 15.07 0.18
C PRO A 75 -2.90 13.69 0.34
N ALA A 76 -4.21 13.58 0.23
CA ALA A 76 -4.93 12.31 0.32
C ALA A 76 -5.25 11.68 -1.04
N ALA A 77 -4.93 12.35 -2.16
CA ALA A 77 -5.10 11.79 -3.49
C ALA A 77 -4.22 10.55 -3.68
N LEU A 78 -4.75 9.56 -4.42
CA LEU A 78 -3.98 8.38 -4.83
C LEU A 78 -3.31 8.69 -6.18
N THR A 79 -2.06 9.13 -6.15
CA THR A 79 -1.27 9.51 -7.33
C THR A 79 -0.90 8.29 -8.16
N CYS A 80 -0.37 7.25 -7.53
CA CYS A 80 0.06 6.03 -8.18
C CYS A 80 -1.12 5.19 -8.67
N GLU A 81 -1.03 4.65 -9.89
CA GLU A 81 -2.11 3.82 -10.44
C GLU A 81 -2.39 2.58 -9.60
N TYR A 82 -1.35 1.89 -9.13
CA TYR A 82 -1.51 0.67 -8.35
C TYR A 82 -2.27 0.92 -7.04
N THR A 83 -2.07 2.06 -6.36
CA THR A 83 -2.80 2.37 -5.13
C THR A 83 -4.30 2.52 -5.38
N ARG A 84 -4.69 3.14 -6.52
CA ARG A 84 -6.10 3.18 -6.95
C ARG A 84 -6.64 1.78 -7.23
N LYS A 85 -5.83 0.88 -7.84
CA LYS A 85 -6.26 -0.52 -8.08
C LYS A 85 -6.37 -1.30 -6.78
N MET A 86 -5.46 -1.10 -5.81
CA MET A 86 -5.55 -1.75 -4.51
C MET A 86 -6.86 -1.43 -3.77
N MET A 87 -7.42 -0.23 -3.96
CA MET A 87 -8.75 0.11 -3.44
C MET A 87 -9.89 -0.72 -4.07
N GLY A 88 -9.60 -1.57 -5.05
CA GLY A 88 -10.55 -2.51 -5.67
C GLY A 88 -11.21 -3.48 -4.66
N PHE A 89 -10.69 -3.63 -3.44
CA PHE A 89 -11.37 -4.37 -2.38
C PHE A 89 -12.79 -3.83 -2.10
N LEU A 90 -13.04 -2.53 -2.36
CA LEU A 90 -14.34 -1.90 -2.20
C LEU A 90 -15.43 -2.49 -3.12
N VAL A 91 -15.02 -3.15 -4.20
CA VAL A 91 -15.93 -3.90 -5.07
C VAL A 91 -16.51 -5.10 -4.33
N PHE A 92 -15.72 -5.74 -3.48
CA PHE A 92 -16.12 -6.92 -2.72
C PHE A 92 -16.73 -6.57 -1.35
N THR A 93 -16.16 -5.57 -0.68
CA THR A 93 -16.65 -5.06 0.60
C THR A 93 -16.74 -3.54 0.60
N ALA A 94 -17.94 -3.01 0.34
CA ALA A 94 -18.15 -1.57 0.17
C ALA A 94 -18.03 -0.75 1.48
N ARG A 95 -18.12 -1.40 2.62
CA ARG A 95 -18.07 -0.79 3.95
C ARG A 95 -17.28 -1.68 4.92
N PRO A 96 -15.98 -1.84 4.74
CA PRO A 96 -15.17 -2.60 5.68
C PRO A 96 -15.19 -1.90 7.04
N LYS A 97 -15.25 -2.67 8.11
CA LYS A 97 -15.14 -2.15 9.48
C LYS A 97 -13.67 -2.01 9.87
N GLN A 98 -12.82 -2.93 9.39
CA GLN A 98 -11.40 -2.99 9.72
C GLN A 98 -10.57 -3.24 8.45
N VAL A 99 -9.54 -2.42 8.28
CA VAL A 99 -8.53 -2.57 7.21
C VAL A 99 -7.16 -2.62 7.89
N LEU A 100 -6.45 -3.70 7.67
CA LEU A 100 -5.05 -3.86 8.04
C LEU A 100 -4.19 -3.55 6.81
N MET A 101 -3.20 -2.69 6.99
CA MET A 101 -2.20 -2.36 5.97
C MET A 101 -0.83 -2.82 6.45
N ILE A 102 -0.11 -3.54 5.61
CA ILE A 102 1.28 -3.94 5.82
C ILE A 102 2.13 -3.08 4.89
N GLY A 103 2.93 -2.21 5.50
CA GLY A 103 3.60 -1.08 4.88
C GLY A 103 2.81 0.23 5.04
N LEU A 104 3.52 1.32 5.30
CA LEU A 104 2.97 2.67 5.41
C LEU A 104 3.42 3.55 4.25
N GLY A 105 4.73 3.60 3.99
CA GLY A 105 5.33 4.56 3.09
C GLY A 105 4.90 6.00 3.43
N GLY A 106 4.52 6.79 2.45
CA GLY A 106 3.92 8.13 2.64
C GLY A 106 2.45 8.10 3.06
N GLY A 107 1.91 6.93 3.42
CA GLY A 107 0.55 6.75 3.94
C GLY A 107 -0.57 7.01 2.94
N SER A 108 -0.33 6.90 1.63
CA SER A 108 -1.34 7.21 0.60
C SER A 108 -2.63 6.44 0.79
N LEU A 109 -2.56 5.11 0.96
CA LEU A 109 -3.74 4.26 1.21
C LEU A 109 -4.39 4.57 2.57
N ALA A 110 -3.57 4.79 3.61
CA ALA A 110 -4.06 5.08 4.96
C ALA A 110 -4.82 6.41 5.01
N LYS A 111 -4.25 7.48 4.44
CA LYS A 111 -4.89 8.79 4.32
C LYS A 111 -6.20 8.73 3.53
N TYR A 112 -6.15 8.04 2.39
CA TYR A 112 -7.33 7.89 1.54
C TYR A 112 -8.46 7.17 2.29
N CYS A 113 -8.17 6.04 2.94
CA CYS A 113 -9.15 5.31 3.73
C CYS A 113 -9.68 6.15 4.90
N HIS A 114 -8.80 6.82 5.63
CA HIS A 114 -9.19 7.68 6.75
C HIS A 114 -10.12 8.82 6.31
N ARG A 115 -9.84 9.45 5.16
CA ARG A 115 -10.64 10.55 4.62
C ARG A 115 -12.00 10.11 4.07
N HIS A 116 -12.04 8.97 3.38
CA HIS A 116 -13.19 8.60 2.56
C HIS A 116 -14.03 7.44 3.14
N LEU A 117 -13.47 6.61 4.01
CA LEU A 117 -14.15 5.48 4.62
C LEU A 117 -14.45 5.79 6.11
N LEU A 118 -15.43 6.66 6.35
CA LEU A 118 -15.69 7.29 7.64
C LEU A 118 -16.03 6.31 8.80
N THR A 119 -16.46 5.08 8.47
CA THR A 119 -16.81 4.06 9.46
C THR A 119 -15.76 2.96 9.60
N THR A 120 -14.64 3.10 8.90
CA THR A 120 -13.56 2.10 8.84
C THR A 120 -12.45 2.45 9.82
N ARG A 121 -12.00 1.46 10.57
CA ARG A 121 -10.76 1.53 11.34
C ARG A 121 -9.62 0.99 10.50
N VAL A 122 -8.53 1.74 10.43
CA VAL A 122 -7.32 1.43 9.68
C VAL A 122 -6.19 1.20 10.68
N THR A 123 -5.51 0.07 10.57
CA THR A 123 -4.23 -0.17 11.24
C THR A 123 -3.17 -0.31 10.16
N ALA A 124 -2.18 0.56 10.17
CA ALA A 124 -1.01 0.47 9.30
C ALA A 124 0.19 -0.02 10.11
N VAL A 125 0.81 -1.11 9.68
CA VAL A 125 1.98 -1.72 10.31
C VAL A 125 3.18 -1.43 9.43
N GLU A 126 4.18 -0.75 10.01
CA GLU A 126 5.39 -0.33 9.32
C GLU A 126 6.62 -0.75 10.14
N ILE A 127 7.55 -1.41 9.48
CA ILE A 127 8.76 -1.93 10.14
C ILE A 127 9.79 -0.82 10.37
N ASP A 128 9.88 0.16 9.46
CA ASP A 128 10.89 1.20 9.50
C ASP A 128 10.41 2.41 10.31
N ALA A 129 11.02 2.60 11.48
CA ALA A 129 10.75 3.74 12.35
C ALA A 129 11.09 5.10 11.70
N GLU A 130 12.05 5.16 10.76
CA GLU A 130 12.39 6.38 10.03
C GLU A 130 11.30 6.75 9.01
N VAL A 131 10.66 5.75 8.37
CA VAL A 131 9.45 5.96 7.55
C VAL A 131 8.33 6.54 8.40
N ILE A 132 8.07 5.94 9.57
CA ILE A 132 7.03 6.46 10.50
C ILE A 132 7.36 7.88 10.96
N ALA A 133 8.63 8.19 11.20
CA ALA A 133 9.05 9.53 11.62
C ALA A 133 8.82 10.61 10.55
N LEU A 134 8.70 10.22 9.28
CA LEU A 134 8.34 11.10 8.18
C LEU A 134 6.82 11.28 7.97
N ARG A 135 5.97 10.54 8.71
CA ARG A 135 4.51 10.51 8.49
C ARG A 135 3.84 11.88 8.49
N THR A 136 4.28 12.80 9.36
CA THR A 136 3.72 14.15 9.44
C THR A 136 4.02 14.98 8.20
N HIS A 137 5.17 14.75 7.57
CA HIS A 137 5.56 15.42 6.32
C HIS A 137 4.75 14.93 5.12
N PHE A 138 4.18 13.73 5.20
CA PHE A 138 3.21 13.20 4.23
C PHE A 138 1.76 13.48 4.63
N HIS A 139 1.50 14.33 5.61
CA HIS A 139 0.16 14.63 6.10
C HIS A 139 -0.64 13.39 6.53
N VAL A 140 0.04 12.33 6.97
CA VAL A 140 -0.64 11.20 7.63
C VAL A 140 -1.21 11.70 8.95
N PRO A 141 -2.51 11.56 9.20
CA PRO A 141 -3.12 12.03 10.44
C PRO A 141 -2.45 11.43 11.67
N PRO A 142 -2.47 12.10 12.82
CA PRO A 142 -2.12 11.47 14.09
C PRO A 142 -3.03 10.27 14.35
N ASP A 143 -2.57 9.35 15.21
CA ASP A 143 -3.40 8.24 15.63
C ASP A 143 -4.69 8.74 16.30
N ASP A 144 -5.81 8.16 15.91
CA ASP A 144 -7.14 8.45 16.45
C ASP A 144 -7.97 7.16 16.60
N ALA A 145 -9.28 7.29 16.83
CA ALA A 145 -10.19 6.15 16.94
C ALA A 145 -10.30 5.31 15.64
N ARG A 146 -9.87 5.85 14.49
CA ARG A 146 -10.00 5.24 13.15
C ARG A 146 -8.68 4.97 12.44
N LEU A 147 -7.58 5.57 12.84
CA LEU A 147 -6.26 5.35 12.26
C LEU A 147 -5.26 5.05 13.38
N ARG A 148 -4.54 3.95 13.24
CA ARG A 148 -3.42 3.59 14.11
C ARG A 148 -2.22 3.21 13.26
N VAL A 149 -1.04 3.75 13.58
CA VAL A 149 0.24 3.35 13.00
C VAL A 149 1.02 2.55 14.05
N VAL A 150 1.48 1.36 13.67
CA VAL A 150 2.21 0.44 14.56
C VAL A 150 3.60 0.22 13.98
N ASN A 151 4.64 0.41 14.81
CA ASN A 151 6.00 0.08 14.41
C ASN A 151 6.29 -1.38 14.77
N GLU A 152 6.14 -2.26 13.81
CA GLU A 152 6.36 -3.71 13.99
C GLU A 152 6.60 -4.38 12.63
N ASP A 153 7.19 -5.58 12.65
CA ASP A 153 7.24 -6.45 11.48
C ASP A 153 5.83 -6.93 11.09
N GLY A 154 5.45 -6.66 9.83
CA GLY A 154 4.10 -6.97 9.33
C GLY A 154 3.76 -8.46 9.34
N ALA A 155 4.73 -9.35 9.07
CA ALA A 155 4.51 -10.78 9.10
C ALA A 155 4.30 -11.28 10.54
N HIS A 156 5.07 -10.75 11.47
CA HIS A 156 4.89 -11.04 12.90
C HIS A 156 3.54 -10.54 13.42
N TYR A 157 3.14 -9.32 13.07
CA TYR A 157 1.85 -8.75 13.44
C TYR A 157 0.67 -9.60 12.97
N VAL A 158 0.70 -10.03 11.69
CA VAL A 158 -0.35 -10.88 11.11
C VAL A 158 -0.39 -12.26 11.77
N ALA A 159 0.78 -12.85 12.08
CA ALA A 159 0.86 -14.12 12.80
C ALA A 159 0.27 -14.02 14.21
N GLN A 160 0.55 -12.93 14.93
CA GLN A 160 -0.06 -12.69 16.25
C GLN A 160 -1.59 -12.55 16.16
N MET A 161 -2.10 -11.79 15.17
CA MET A 161 -3.54 -11.67 14.94
C MET A 161 -4.20 -13.04 14.70
N ALA A 162 -3.60 -13.84 13.82
CA ALA A 162 -4.10 -15.19 13.51
C ALA A 162 -4.13 -16.08 14.75
N GLY A 163 -3.03 -16.13 15.51
CA GLY A 163 -2.90 -16.92 16.74
C GLY A 163 -3.88 -16.50 17.85
N LYS A 164 -4.21 -15.20 17.93
CA LYS A 164 -5.21 -14.67 18.88
C LYS A 164 -6.65 -14.78 18.38
N GLY A 165 -6.89 -15.34 17.20
CA GLY A 165 -8.22 -15.42 16.60
C GLY A 165 -8.80 -14.06 16.17
N GLN A 166 -8.00 -13.01 16.10
CA GLN A 166 -8.43 -11.69 15.66
C GLN A 166 -8.70 -11.69 14.14
N ARG A 167 -9.68 -10.89 13.71
CA ARG A 167 -10.11 -10.86 12.30
C ARG A 167 -10.15 -9.42 11.79
N THR A 168 -9.91 -9.29 10.49
CA THR A 168 -10.06 -8.04 9.73
C THR A 168 -10.85 -8.30 8.45
N ASP A 169 -11.47 -7.26 7.89
CA ASP A 169 -12.23 -7.37 6.64
C ASP A 169 -11.32 -7.28 5.41
N VAL A 170 -10.22 -6.56 5.53
CA VAL A 170 -9.27 -6.35 4.42
C VAL A 170 -7.85 -6.40 4.95
N ILE A 171 -6.96 -7.08 4.21
CA ILE A 171 -5.51 -6.97 4.38
C ILE A 171 -4.96 -6.40 3.07
N LEU A 172 -4.31 -5.23 3.16
CA LEU A 172 -3.56 -4.61 2.06
C LEU A 172 -2.07 -4.78 2.32
N VAL A 173 -1.33 -5.34 1.37
CA VAL A 173 0.11 -5.53 1.47
C VAL A 173 0.80 -4.68 0.41
N ASP A 174 1.52 -3.66 0.87
CA ASP A 174 2.33 -2.75 0.06
C ASP A 174 3.65 -2.49 0.81
N ALA A 175 4.41 -3.57 1.05
CA ALA A 175 5.57 -3.61 1.91
C ALA A 175 6.86 -3.69 1.08
N TYR A 176 7.46 -2.54 0.86
CA TYR A 176 8.69 -2.37 0.09
C TYR A 176 9.77 -1.72 0.94
N ASP A 177 10.98 -2.19 0.78
CA ASP A 177 12.20 -1.58 1.28
C ASP A 177 13.10 -1.14 0.12
N ARG A 178 14.35 -0.75 0.42
CA ARG A 178 15.34 -0.36 -0.60
C ARG A 178 15.72 -1.48 -1.57
N PHE A 179 15.42 -2.73 -1.25
CA PHE A 179 15.78 -3.92 -2.03
C PHE A 179 14.60 -4.49 -2.82
N GLY A 180 13.42 -3.93 -2.67
CA GLY A 180 12.19 -4.37 -3.30
C GLY A 180 11.13 -4.80 -2.29
N ILE A 181 10.28 -5.75 -2.68
CA ILE A 181 9.24 -6.25 -1.77
C ILE A 181 9.85 -7.03 -0.60
N ALA A 182 9.35 -6.79 0.61
CA ALA A 182 9.83 -7.46 1.82
C ALA A 182 9.64 -8.99 1.73
N LYS A 183 10.72 -9.75 1.89
CA LYS A 183 10.69 -11.22 1.71
C LYS A 183 9.70 -11.91 2.64
N ALA A 184 9.57 -11.43 3.88
CA ALA A 184 8.69 -12.03 4.88
C ALA A 184 7.21 -12.06 4.44
N VAL A 185 6.74 -11.07 3.68
CA VAL A 185 5.35 -11.05 3.19
C VAL A 185 5.13 -11.93 1.95
N LEU A 186 6.19 -12.46 1.38
CA LEU A 186 6.14 -13.41 0.25
C LEU A 186 6.18 -14.87 0.70
N GLU A 187 6.38 -15.14 1.99
CA GLU A 187 6.45 -16.50 2.51
C GLU A 187 5.07 -17.14 2.64
N ARG A 188 5.01 -18.46 2.45
CA ARG A 188 3.78 -19.25 2.62
C ARG A 188 3.15 -19.06 4.00
N ALA A 189 3.97 -19.05 5.05
CA ALA A 189 3.49 -18.84 6.41
C ALA A 189 2.76 -17.52 6.60
N PHE A 190 3.25 -16.43 5.99
CA PHE A 190 2.55 -15.15 5.98
C PHE A 190 1.18 -15.26 5.30
N MET A 191 1.12 -15.90 4.13
CA MET A 191 -0.13 -16.06 3.37
C MET A 191 -1.17 -16.88 4.15
N GLU A 192 -0.74 -17.95 4.82
CA GLU A 192 -1.59 -18.78 5.68
C GLU A 192 -2.13 -18.02 6.88
N ASN A 193 -1.26 -17.27 7.58
CA ASN A 193 -1.64 -16.40 8.69
C ASN A 193 -2.59 -15.27 8.21
N ALA A 194 -2.33 -14.66 7.05
CA ALA A 194 -3.18 -13.63 6.47
C ALA A 194 -4.57 -14.19 6.15
N LYS A 195 -4.64 -15.38 5.55
CA LYS A 195 -5.93 -16.06 5.31
C LYS A 195 -6.66 -16.34 6.63
N GLN A 196 -5.97 -16.77 7.66
CA GLN A 196 -6.55 -17.03 8.97
C GLN A 196 -7.00 -15.73 9.66
N ALA A 197 -6.26 -14.62 9.52
CA ALA A 197 -6.62 -13.32 10.08
C ALA A 197 -7.76 -12.60 9.31
N LEU A 198 -8.11 -13.07 8.12
CA LEU A 198 -9.28 -12.56 7.40
C LEU A 198 -10.58 -13.16 7.97
N GLY A 199 -11.63 -12.33 8.05
CA GLY A 199 -12.98 -12.80 8.29
C GLY A 199 -13.54 -13.61 7.11
N ALA A 200 -14.70 -14.26 7.32
CA ALA A 200 -15.34 -15.09 6.29
C ALA A 200 -15.59 -14.36 4.96
N HIS A 201 -15.72 -13.04 5.00
CA HIS A 201 -15.92 -12.16 3.84
C HIS A 201 -14.71 -11.24 3.60
N GLY A 202 -13.55 -11.60 4.14
CA GLY A 202 -12.35 -10.79 4.05
C GLY A 202 -11.68 -10.88 2.68
N VAL A 203 -11.01 -9.80 2.29
CA VAL A 203 -10.28 -9.67 1.02
C VAL A 203 -8.81 -9.41 1.29
N PHE A 204 -7.96 -10.21 0.69
CA PHE A 204 -6.51 -10.03 0.63
C PHE A 204 -6.14 -9.31 -0.64
N VAL A 205 -5.31 -8.28 -0.54
CA VAL A 205 -4.77 -7.52 -1.68
C VAL A 205 -3.28 -7.32 -1.48
N ILE A 206 -2.48 -7.66 -2.47
CA ILE A 206 -1.04 -7.43 -2.45
C ILE A 206 -0.59 -6.76 -3.74
N ASN A 207 0.31 -5.79 -3.61
CA ASN A 207 1.05 -5.19 -4.71
C ASN A 207 2.37 -5.94 -4.89
N LEU A 208 2.61 -6.50 -6.08
CA LEU A 208 3.87 -7.17 -6.45
C LEU A 208 4.54 -6.40 -7.58
N VAL A 209 5.85 -6.15 -7.41
CA VAL A 209 6.77 -5.72 -8.46
C VAL A 209 7.96 -6.67 -8.44
N ALA A 210 8.05 -7.52 -9.43
CA ALA A 210 9.14 -8.48 -9.61
C ALA A 210 9.19 -8.93 -11.07
N GLU A 211 10.24 -9.65 -11.43
CA GLU A 211 10.32 -10.32 -12.73
C GLU A 211 9.12 -11.25 -12.96
N VAL A 212 8.80 -11.50 -14.24
CA VAL A 212 7.58 -12.22 -14.62
C VAL A 212 7.49 -13.57 -13.95
N ASP A 213 8.55 -14.37 -14.03
CA ASP A 213 8.59 -15.74 -13.48
C ASP A 213 8.49 -15.76 -11.96
N GLU A 214 9.05 -14.76 -11.29
CA GLU A 214 8.95 -14.60 -9.85
C GLU A 214 7.53 -14.25 -9.43
N CYS A 215 6.91 -13.32 -10.15
CA CYS A 215 5.50 -12.95 -9.93
C CYS A 215 4.59 -14.18 -10.08
N GLU A 216 4.77 -15.00 -11.12
CA GLU A 216 3.93 -16.17 -11.33
C GLU A 216 4.07 -17.19 -10.18
N ARG A 217 5.29 -17.42 -9.68
CA ARG A 217 5.50 -18.29 -8.50
C ARG A 217 4.74 -17.78 -7.26
N HIS A 218 4.75 -16.46 -7.02
CA HIS A 218 4.00 -15.87 -5.90
C HIS A 218 2.49 -15.94 -6.11
N ILE A 219 2.00 -15.73 -7.34
CA ILE A 219 0.58 -15.88 -7.68
C ILE A 219 0.13 -17.31 -7.45
N GLU A 220 0.91 -18.32 -7.86
CA GLU A 220 0.61 -19.74 -7.61
C GLU A 220 0.60 -20.06 -6.10
N MET A 221 1.51 -19.50 -5.33
CA MET A 221 1.50 -19.65 -3.87
C MET A 221 0.22 -19.05 -3.26
N ILE A 222 -0.15 -17.83 -3.65
CA ILE A 222 -1.39 -17.18 -3.21
C ILE A 222 -2.60 -18.05 -3.58
N ARG A 223 -2.64 -18.60 -4.81
CA ARG A 223 -3.69 -19.51 -5.27
C ARG A 223 -3.75 -20.78 -4.44
N SER A 224 -2.60 -21.38 -4.14
CA SER A 224 -2.53 -22.61 -3.33
C SER A 224 -3.04 -22.41 -1.90
N VAL A 225 -2.83 -21.23 -1.32
CA VAL A 225 -3.26 -20.91 0.04
C VAL A 225 -4.72 -20.44 0.05
N PHE A 226 -5.06 -19.42 -0.72
CA PHE A 226 -6.39 -18.82 -0.71
C PHE A 226 -7.41 -19.59 -1.55
N GLY A 227 -6.94 -20.40 -2.54
CA GLY A 227 -7.75 -21.06 -3.54
C GLY A 227 -8.29 -20.10 -4.61
N ASP A 228 -8.85 -20.67 -5.67
CA ASP A 228 -9.42 -19.90 -6.78
C ASP A 228 -10.76 -19.24 -6.43
N PRO A 229 -11.01 -18.06 -7.04
CA PRO A 229 -10.18 -17.34 -7.96
C PRO A 229 -9.16 -16.45 -7.26
N VAL A 230 -8.03 -16.29 -7.92
CA VAL A 230 -7.11 -15.17 -7.69
C VAL A 230 -7.24 -14.24 -8.90
N ILE A 231 -7.45 -12.94 -8.65
CA ILE A 231 -7.56 -11.93 -9.71
C ILE A 231 -6.28 -11.10 -9.74
N VAL A 232 -5.67 -11.00 -10.91
CA VAL A 232 -4.44 -10.24 -11.13
C VAL A 232 -4.74 -9.06 -12.05
N ILE A 233 -4.38 -7.86 -11.62
CA ILE A 233 -4.44 -6.64 -12.42
C ILE A 233 -3.03 -6.13 -12.64
N ALA A 234 -2.48 -6.32 -13.83
CA ALA A 234 -1.16 -5.83 -14.21
C ALA A 234 -1.23 -4.37 -14.70
N MET A 235 -0.31 -3.53 -14.23
CA MET A 235 -0.10 -2.20 -14.75
C MET A 235 0.90 -2.25 -15.91
N LYS A 236 0.61 -1.49 -16.97
CA LYS A 236 1.45 -1.52 -18.18
C LYS A 236 2.75 -0.74 -18.05
N ARG A 237 2.77 0.30 -17.20
CA ARG A 237 3.89 1.24 -17.11
C ARG A 237 4.91 0.88 -16.04
N ASP A 238 4.42 0.48 -14.87
CA ASP A 238 5.24 0.45 -13.65
C ASP A 238 5.60 -0.97 -13.21
N GLY A 239 5.22 -2.00 -14.00
CA GLY A 239 5.48 -3.40 -13.68
C GLY A 239 4.69 -3.94 -12.48
N ASN A 240 3.90 -3.09 -11.82
CA ASN A 240 3.07 -3.48 -10.67
C ASN A 240 1.99 -4.50 -11.09
N ARG A 241 1.74 -5.47 -10.23
CA ARG A 241 0.62 -6.39 -10.29
C ARG A 241 -0.13 -6.35 -8.97
N VAL A 242 -1.38 -5.89 -9.02
CA VAL A 242 -2.27 -5.92 -7.85
C VAL A 242 -3.08 -7.20 -7.89
N ILE A 243 -2.93 -8.00 -6.84
CA ILE A 243 -3.51 -9.33 -6.75
C ILE A 243 -4.57 -9.33 -5.66
N PHE A 244 -5.74 -9.88 -5.98
CA PHE A 244 -6.86 -10.05 -5.06
C PHE A 244 -7.11 -11.53 -4.82
N ALA A 245 -7.31 -11.89 -3.54
CA ALA A 245 -7.68 -13.24 -3.13
C ALA A 245 -8.69 -13.17 -1.95
N GLY A 246 -9.36 -14.29 -1.69
CA GLY A 246 -10.28 -14.40 -0.57
C GLY A 246 -11.67 -14.93 -0.95
N ASN A 247 -12.46 -15.25 0.04
CA ASN A 247 -13.77 -15.90 -0.13
C ASN A 247 -14.78 -15.08 -0.95
N PRO A 248 -14.87 -13.74 -0.85
CA PRO A 248 -15.83 -12.96 -1.63
C PRO A 248 -15.66 -13.11 -3.15
N LEU A 249 -14.44 -13.40 -3.62
CA LEU A 249 -14.16 -13.59 -5.03
C LEU A 249 -14.74 -14.90 -5.58
N ARG A 250 -15.08 -15.86 -4.71
CA ARG A 250 -15.58 -17.20 -5.08
C ARG A 250 -17.07 -17.23 -5.34
N ASN A 251 -17.82 -16.30 -4.77
CA ASN A 251 -19.29 -16.37 -4.79
C ASN A 251 -19.88 -15.64 -6.01
N PRO A 252 -20.35 -16.38 -7.03
CA PRO A 252 -20.93 -15.79 -8.25
C PRO A 252 -22.21 -14.98 -7.97
N ARG A 253 -22.95 -15.30 -6.92
CA ARG A 253 -24.18 -14.57 -6.53
C ARG A 253 -23.89 -13.14 -6.09
N HIS A 254 -22.64 -12.82 -5.75
CA HIS A 254 -22.22 -11.46 -5.41
C HIS A 254 -21.92 -10.58 -6.64
N PHE A 255 -21.99 -11.08 -7.88
CA PHE A 255 -21.64 -10.28 -9.07
C PHE A 255 -22.44 -8.98 -9.18
N MET A 256 -23.75 -9.03 -8.97
CA MET A 256 -24.58 -7.81 -9.01
C MET A 256 -24.24 -6.85 -7.85
N LEU A 257 -23.90 -7.38 -6.67
CA LEU A 257 -23.44 -6.57 -5.56
C LEU A 257 -22.09 -5.94 -5.84
N THR A 258 -21.16 -6.67 -6.45
CA THR A 258 -19.83 -6.15 -6.82
C THR A 258 -19.93 -5.05 -7.87
N ARG A 259 -20.79 -5.18 -8.88
CA ARG A 259 -21.06 -4.13 -9.87
C ARG A 259 -21.62 -2.87 -9.21
N ARG A 260 -22.63 -2.99 -8.36
CA ARG A 260 -23.21 -1.87 -7.61
C ARG A 260 -22.17 -1.18 -6.70
N ASN A 261 -21.32 -1.97 -6.04
CA ASN A 261 -20.23 -1.44 -5.23
C ASN A 261 -19.20 -0.66 -6.07
N ALA A 262 -18.86 -1.17 -7.26
CA ALA A 262 -17.94 -0.49 -8.18
C ALA A 262 -18.52 0.83 -8.70
N GLU A 263 -19.81 0.85 -9.06
CA GLU A 263 -20.53 2.06 -9.47
C GLU A 263 -20.54 3.11 -8.34
N ARG A 264 -20.81 2.66 -7.11
CA ARG A 264 -20.76 3.51 -5.92
C ARG A 264 -19.36 4.09 -5.66
N ALA A 265 -18.31 3.26 -5.78
CA ALA A 265 -16.93 3.70 -5.62
C ALA A 265 -16.57 4.73 -6.71
N GLY A 266 -17.00 4.51 -7.97
CA GLY A 266 -16.84 5.46 -9.06
C GLY A 266 -17.49 6.81 -8.77
N GLY A 267 -18.78 6.81 -8.43
CA GLY A 267 -19.53 8.04 -8.21
C GLY A 267 -19.15 8.83 -6.96
N LYS A 268 -18.77 8.14 -5.86
CA LYS A 268 -18.48 8.80 -4.57
C LYS A 268 -17.00 9.07 -4.33
N LEU A 269 -16.12 8.22 -4.85
CA LEU A 269 -14.70 8.17 -4.51
C LEU A 269 -13.79 8.42 -5.72
N GLY A 270 -14.36 8.62 -6.92
CA GLY A 270 -13.60 8.77 -8.15
C GLY A 270 -12.79 7.52 -8.55
N LEU A 271 -13.17 6.33 -8.04
CA LEU A 271 -12.43 5.09 -8.26
C LEU A 271 -13.13 4.23 -9.32
N PHE A 272 -12.45 3.93 -10.42
CA PHE A 272 -12.98 3.12 -11.51
C PHE A 272 -12.26 1.77 -11.62
N PHE A 273 -13.04 0.68 -11.71
CA PHE A 273 -12.52 -0.68 -11.72
C PHE A 273 -12.95 -1.50 -12.96
N PRO A 274 -12.81 -0.99 -14.19
CA PRO A 274 -13.31 -1.67 -15.38
C PRO A 274 -12.63 -3.03 -15.61
N THR A 275 -11.32 -3.11 -15.38
CA THR A 275 -10.57 -4.36 -15.55
C THR A 275 -11.01 -5.41 -14.52
N LEU A 276 -11.17 -5.02 -13.25
CA LEU A 276 -11.63 -5.90 -12.20
C LEU A 276 -13.04 -6.43 -12.49
N LEU A 277 -13.95 -5.55 -12.91
CA LEU A 277 -15.32 -5.93 -13.28
C LEU A 277 -15.35 -6.86 -14.50
N ARG A 278 -14.48 -6.66 -15.48
CA ARG A 278 -14.36 -7.54 -16.65
C ARG A 278 -13.96 -8.95 -16.23
N HIS A 279 -12.95 -9.11 -15.39
CA HIS A 279 -12.55 -10.42 -14.87
C HIS A 279 -13.69 -11.13 -14.13
N LEU A 280 -14.44 -10.40 -13.32
CA LEU A 280 -15.59 -10.93 -12.62
C LEU A 280 -16.74 -11.31 -13.58
N GLY A 281 -17.02 -10.48 -14.59
CA GLY A 281 -18.06 -10.71 -15.62
C GLY A 281 -17.78 -11.94 -16.46
N THR A 282 -16.59 -12.06 -17.05
CA THR A 282 -16.18 -13.23 -17.83
C THR A 282 -16.30 -14.53 -17.05
N ARG A 283 -16.03 -14.50 -15.75
CA ARG A 283 -16.20 -15.67 -14.89
C ARG A 283 -17.66 -15.99 -14.63
N HIS A 284 -18.49 -14.97 -14.40
CA HIS A 284 -19.94 -15.13 -14.22
C HIS A 284 -20.58 -15.82 -15.42
N GLU A 285 -20.21 -15.40 -16.63
CA GLU A 285 -20.65 -16.03 -17.90
C GLU A 285 -20.21 -17.48 -18.03
N ARG A 286 -18.92 -17.79 -17.68
CA ARG A 286 -18.38 -19.17 -17.72
C ARG A 286 -19.11 -20.13 -16.77
N LEU A 287 -19.70 -19.63 -15.70
CA LEU A 287 -20.49 -20.42 -14.76
C LEU A 287 -21.96 -20.57 -15.17
N GLY A 288 -22.34 -20.09 -16.35
CA GLY A 288 -23.70 -20.18 -16.89
C GLY A 288 -24.74 -19.36 -16.12
N LEU A 289 -24.30 -18.42 -15.30
CA LEU A 289 -25.16 -17.54 -14.55
C LEU A 289 -25.51 -16.36 -15.46
N ARG A 290 -26.68 -16.40 -16.13
CA ARG A 290 -27.15 -15.28 -16.98
C ARG A 290 -27.29 -14.02 -16.12
N SER A 291 -26.83 -12.88 -16.65
CA SER A 291 -27.22 -11.57 -16.14
C SER A 291 -28.74 -11.42 -16.34
N PRO A 292 -29.49 -10.93 -15.34
CA PRO A 292 -30.91 -10.64 -15.49
C PRO A 292 -31.15 -9.53 -16.51
#